data_57a31dc730ec25dd77ebbcbeceff45c4
#
_entry.id   57a31dc730ec25dd77ebbcbeceff45c4
#
_cell.length_a   1.000
_cell.length_b   1.000
_cell.length_c   1.000
_cell.angle_alpha   90.00
_cell.angle_beta   90.00
_cell.angle_gamma   90.00
#
_symmetry.space_group_name_H-M   'P 1'
#
loop_
_entity.id
_entity.type
_entity.pdbx_description
1 polymer ?
#
loop_
_entity_poly.entity_id
_entity_poly.type
_entity_poly.pdbx_seq_one_letter_code
_entity_poly.pdbx_strand_id
1 'polypeptide(L)'
;LKDLTNIRQELMLWDGKIESKFTADGTNVEVTTACMQDKDCMFARIKSDMLKDQRATISFKFAYPTGKHADSGADWNSADKHQSQIVASDKNYATIARTVDATTYFVTIKWEGNATLKEVAPHHFTLSTTDDLLTFCAEYTLRQNRMRPAPFEYDQAHKAVLKAWPRFWLKG
;
A
#
# COMPACT_ATOMS: atom_id res chain seq x y z
N LEU A 1 -7.04 0.84 -18.55
CA LEU A 1 -6.15 1.93 -19.05
C LEU A 1 -6.85 2.87 -20.06
N LYS A 2 -7.96 2.47 -20.68
CA LYS A 2 -8.66 3.32 -21.67
C LYS A 2 -9.18 4.64 -21.09
N ASP A 3 -9.37 4.69 -19.78
CA ASP A 3 -9.95 5.84 -19.07
C ASP A 3 -8.88 6.77 -18.46
N LEU A 4 -7.59 6.48 -18.69
CA LEU A 4 -6.48 7.28 -18.19
C LEU A 4 -5.84 8.06 -19.34
N THR A 5 -5.60 9.34 -19.09
CA THR A 5 -4.91 10.26 -20.04
C THR A 5 -3.78 10.99 -19.34
N ASN A 6 -2.94 11.69 -20.08
CA ASN A 6 -1.82 12.50 -19.56
C ASN A 6 -0.91 11.72 -18.60
N ILE A 7 -0.67 10.45 -18.91
CA ILE A 7 0.09 9.55 -18.03
C ILE A 7 1.58 9.90 -18.09
N ARG A 8 2.15 10.21 -16.94
CA ARG A 8 3.60 10.32 -16.71
C ARG A 8 3.97 9.53 -15.48
N GLN A 9 4.96 8.67 -15.59
CA GLN A 9 5.54 7.94 -14.46
C GLN A 9 7.06 7.99 -14.55
N GLU A 10 7.71 8.32 -13.45
CA GLU A 10 9.14 8.42 -13.33
C GLU A 10 9.62 7.64 -12.11
N LEU A 11 10.61 6.77 -12.32
CA LEU A 11 11.38 6.15 -11.26
C LEU A 11 12.63 7.02 -11.00
N MET A 12 12.67 7.66 -9.84
CA MET A 12 13.81 8.44 -9.37
C MET A 12 14.74 7.53 -8.58
N LEU A 13 15.67 6.87 -9.27
CA LEU A 13 16.57 5.88 -8.66
C LEU A 13 17.39 6.44 -7.50
N TRP A 14 17.87 7.67 -7.64
CA TRP A 14 18.67 8.33 -6.60
C TRP A 14 17.89 8.62 -5.34
N ASP A 15 16.62 8.95 -5.49
CA ASP A 15 15.70 9.26 -4.39
C ASP A 15 14.96 8.01 -3.87
N GLY A 16 14.97 6.91 -4.62
CA GLY A 16 14.29 5.67 -4.28
C GLY A 16 12.76 5.79 -4.27
N LYS A 17 12.20 6.59 -5.17
CA LYS A 17 10.75 6.81 -5.27
C LYS A 17 10.25 6.72 -6.70
N ILE A 18 8.97 6.41 -6.83
CA ILE A 18 8.21 6.51 -8.08
C ILE A 18 7.23 7.67 -7.96
N GLU A 19 7.22 8.57 -8.93
CA GLU A 19 6.20 9.59 -9.08
C GLU A 19 5.34 9.27 -10.30
N SER A 20 4.03 9.28 -10.10
CA SER A 20 3.04 9.04 -11.15
C SER A 20 2.04 10.19 -11.18
N LYS A 21 1.78 10.72 -12.38
CA LYS A 21 0.76 11.72 -12.62
C LYS A 21 -0.09 11.26 -13.80
N PHE A 22 -1.39 11.37 -13.68
CA PHE A 22 -2.32 11.02 -14.73
C PHE A 22 -3.66 11.72 -14.52
N THR A 23 -4.49 11.71 -15.54
CA THR A 23 -5.87 12.14 -15.47
C THR A 23 -6.78 10.93 -15.58
N ALA A 24 -7.69 10.75 -14.62
CA ALA A 24 -8.70 9.71 -14.61
C ALA A 24 -10.08 10.37 -14.55
N ASP A 25 -10.97 10.03 -15.47
CA ASP A 25 -12.31 10.62 -15.55
C ASP A 25 -12.29 12.17 -15.41
N GLY A 26 -11.39 12.81 -16.19
CA GLY A 26 -11.21 14.27 -16.21
C GLY A 26 -10.57 14.89 -14.97
N THR A 27 -10.21 14.08 -13.96
CA THR A 27 -9.64 14.55 -12.68
C THR A 27 -8.17 14.16 -12.56
N ASN A 28 -7.33 15.09 -12.10
CA ASN A 28 -5.91 14.83 -11.91
C ASN A 28 -5.66 13.93 -10.70
N VAL A 29 -4.69 13.01 -10.87
CA VAL A 29 -4.21 12.14 -9.81
C VAL A 29 -2.69 12.22 -9.76
N GLU A 30 -2.15 12.48 -8.57
CA GLU A 30 -0.72 12.45 -8.30
C GLU A 30 -0.43 11.38 -7.26
N VAL A 31 0.56 10.53 -7.53
CA VAL A 31 0.96 9.44 -6.61
C VAL A 31 2.47 9.47 -6.44
N THR A 32 2.92 9.45 -5.20
CA THR A 32 4.32 9.17 -4.85
C THR A 32 4.37 7.86 -4.06
N THR A 33 5.22 6.93 -4.49
CA THR A 33 5.40 5.63 -3.84
C THR A 33 6.87 5.40 -3.54
N ALA A 34 7.18 4.85 -2.36
CA ALA A 34 8.52 4.44 -1.98
C ALA A 34 8.49 3.26 -1.01
N CYS A 35 9.65 2.62 -0.81
CA CYS A 35 9.85 1.55 0.18
C CYS A 35 10.88 1.97 1.21
N MET A 36 10.64 1.60 2.47
CA MET A 36 11.62 1.78 3.54
C MET A 36 12.79 0.82 3.35
N GLN A 37 13.98 1.23 3.79
CA GLN A 37 15.19 0.43 3.63
C GLN A 37 15.48 -0.48 4.84
N ASP A 38 14.85 -0.21 5.97
CA ASP A 38 15.08 -0.87 7.25
C ASP A 38 14.01 -1.92 7.61
N LYS A 39 12.96 -2.03 6.80
CA LYS A 39 11.84 -2.96 7.00
C LYS A 39 11.03 -3.19 5.73
N ASP A 40 10.28 -4.28 5.68
CA ASP A 40 9.39 -4.63 4.58
C ASP A 40 8.14 -3.75 4.61
N CYS A 41 8.31 -2.50 4.21
CA CYS A 41 7.25 -1.50 4.27
C CYS A 41 7.27 -0.62 3.02
N MET A 42 6.18 -0.64 2.26
CA MET A 42 5.92 0.35 1.22
C MET A 42 5.03 1.46 1.77
N PHE A 43 5.19 2.67 1.26
CA PHE A 43 4.30 3.77 1.58
C PHE A 43 3.98 4.61 0.35
N ALA A 44 2.85 5.29 0.40
CA ALA A 44 2.40 6.14 -0.69
C ALA A 44 1.71 7.41 -0.18
N ARG A 45 1.76 8.44 -1.03
CA ARG A 45 0.97 9.66 -0.94
C ARG A 45 0.19 9.80 -2.25
N ILE A 46 -1.12 9.93 -2.12
CA ILE A 46 -2.04 10.14 -3.26
C ILE A 46 -2.76 11.46 -3.06
N LYS A 47 -2.78 12.30 -4.10
CA LYS A 47 -3.54 13.55 -4.12
C LYS A 47 -4.49 13.56 -5.31
N SER A 48 -5.79 13.71 -5.04
CA SER A 48 -6.83 13.83 -6.05
C SER A 48 -8.18 14.19 -5.44
N ASP A 49 -8.95 15.03 -6.08
CA ASP A 49 -10.36 15.27 -5.72
C ASP A 49 -11.22 14.00 -5.80
N MET A 50 -10.81 13.01 -6.62
CA MET A 50 -11.52 11.72 -6.69
C MET A 50 -11.58 10.98 -5.36
N LEU A 51 -10.60 11.17 -4.47
CA LEU A 51 -10.61 10.59 -3.12
C LEU A 51 -11.72 11.22 -2.28
N LYS A 52 -11.77 12.54 -2.24
CA LYS A 52 -12.76 13.33 -1.53
C LYS A 52 -14.18 13.01 -2.01
N ASP A 53 -14.36 12.86 -3.32
CA ASP A 53 -15.65 12.56 -3.95
C ASP A 53 -16.04 11.08 -3.86
N GLN A 54 -15.25 10.24 -3.19
CA GLN A 54 -15.44 8.79 -3.06
C GLN A 54 -15.46 8.04 -4.41
N ARG A 55 -14.91 8.64 -5.48
CA ARG A 55 -14.76 8.01 -6.82
C ARG A 55 -13.49 7.17 -6.94
N ALA A 56 -12.53 7.35 -6.04
CA ALA A 56 -11.31 6.57 -5.95
C ALA A 56 -11.08 6.06 -4.53
N THR A 57 -10.57 4.83 -4.42
CA THR A 57 -10.16 4.18 -3.18
C THR A 57 -8.87 3.41 -3.41
N ILE A 58 -8.16 3.08 -2.34
CA ILE A 58 -6.98 2.22 -2.41
C ILE A 58 -7.39 0.80 -2.08
N SER A 59 -7.10 -0.13 -2.98
CA SER A 59 -7.42 -1.55 -2.83
C SER A 59 -6.20 -2.36 -2.42
N PHE A 60 -6.37 -3.17 -1.37
CA PHE A 60 -5.44 -4.22 -0.96
C PHE A 60 -6.10 -5.57 -1.26
N LYS A 61 -5.61 -6.25 -2.28
CA LYS A 61 -6.12 -7.55 -2.71
C LYS A 61 -5.04 -8.60 -2.56
N PHE A 62 -5.42 -9.74 -2.01
CA PHE A 62 -4.51 -10.85 -1.75
C PHE A 62 -4.96 -12.08 -2.52
N ALA A 63 -4.17 -12.50 -3.50
CA ALA A 63 -4.40 -13.74 -4.24
C ALA A 63 -3.84 -14.95 -3.48
N TYR A 64 -4.28 -16.14 -3.84
CA TYR A 64 -3.58 -17.38 -3.51
C TYR A 64 -2.38 -17.55 -4.47
N PRO A 65 -1.21 -17.99 -4.02
CA PRO A 65 -0.07 -18.20 -4.91
C PRO A 65 -0.29 -19.44 -5.79
N THR A 66 0.03 -19.36 -7.09
CA THR A 66 -0.09 -20.51 -8.00
C THR A 66 0.98 -21.57 -7.78
N GLY A 67 2.12 -21.20 -7.20
CA GLY A 67 3.31 -22.05 -7.06
C GLY A 67 3.99 -22.40 -8.39
N LYS A 68 3.56 -21.81 -9.51
CA LYS A 68 4.12 -22.08 -10.85
C LYS A 68 5.18 -21.03 -11.20
N HIS A 69 6.24 -21.49 -11.85
CA HIS A 69 7.38 -20.64 -12.18
C HIS A 69 7.11 -19.64 -13.32
N ALA A 70 6.19 -19.96 -14.23
CA ALA A 70 6.03 -19.26 -15.52
C ALA A 70 4.62 -18.64 -15.71
N ASP A 71 3.95 -18.23 -14.66
CA ASP A 71 2.68 -17.53 -14.75
C ASP A 71 2.65 -16.21 -13.93
N SER A 72 1.48 -15.64 -13.75
CA SER A 72 1.31 -14.38 -12.98
C SER A 72 1.63 -14.52 -11.48
N GLY A 73 1.83 -15.73 -10.97
CA GLY A 73 2.00 -16.01 -9.54
C GLY A 73 0.74 -15.85 -8.70
N ALA A 74 -0.37 -15.40 -9.28
CA ALA A 74 -1.59 -15.01 -8.57
C ALA A 74 -2.80 -15.79 -9.08
N ASP A 75 -3.41 -16.60 -8.21
CA ASP A 75 -4.69 -17.26 -8.43
C ASP A 75 -5.79 -16.53 -7.67
N TRP A 76 -6.61 -15.80 -8.40
CA TRP A 76 -7.73 -15.01 -7.87
C TRP A 76 -9.00 -15.83 -7.67
N ASN A 77 -9.04 -17.09 -8.16
CA ASN A 77 -10.22 -17.96 -8.13
C ASN A 77 -10.20 -18.94 -6.95
N SER A 78 -9.13 -19.00 -6.19
CA SER A 78 -8.94 -19.92 -5.05
C SER A 78 -9.05 -19.20 -3.70
N ALA A 79 -10.10 -18.40 -3.51
CA ALA A 79 -10.32 -17.68 -2.26
C ALA A 79 -10.54 -18.61 -1.05
N ASP A 80 -11.00 -19.83 -1.26
CA ASP A 80 -11.22 -20.86 -0.24
C ASP A 80 -9.92 -21.47 0.31
N LYS A 81 -8.79 -21.32 -0.39
CA LYS A 81 -7.49 -21.93 -0.01
C LYS A 81 -6.65 -21.10 0.94
N HIS A 82 -7.05 -19.88 1.24
CA HIS A 82 -6.30 -19.00 2.14
C HIS A 82 -7.25 -18.13 2.98
N GLN A 83 -6.72 -17.49 3.99
CA GLN A 83 -7.52 -16.67 4.89
C GLN A 83 -6.93 -15.27 5.05
N SER A 84 -7.81 -14.29 5.22
CA SER A 84 -7.48 -12.92 5.58
C SER A 84 -8.43 -12.47 6.69
N GLN A 85 -7.91 -11.94 7.76
CA GLN A 85 -8.73 -11.47 8.87
C GLN A 85 -8.13 -10.20 9.48
N ILE A 86 -8.95 -9.18 9.73
CA ILE A 86 -8.53 -8.04 10.54
C ILE A 86 -8.42 -8.52 11.99
N VAL A 87 -7.20 -8.54 12.53
CA VAL A 87 -6.92 -9.02 13.90
C VAL A 87 -6.66 -7.90 14.89
N ALA A 88 -6.45 -6.68 14.41
CA ALA A 88 -6.37 -5.47 15.21
C ALA A 88 -6.71 -4.25 14.35
N SER A 89 -7.39 -3.27 14.92
CA SER A 89 -7.65 -2.00 14.26
C SER A 89 -7.89 -0.88 15.26
N ASP A 90 -7.59 0.34 14.84
CA ASP A 90 -7.91 1.57 15.57
C ASP A 90 -8.08 2.70 14.54
N LYS A 91 -8.20 3.93 14.98
CA LYS A 91 -8.47 5.13 14.15
C LYS A 91 -7.54 5.25 12.94
N ASN A 92 -6.25 4.91 13.07
CA ASN A 92 -5.23 5.17 12.05
C ASN A 92 -4.42 3.93 11.65
N TYR A 93 -4.89 2.73 11.96
CA TYR A 93 -4.28 1.48 11.49
C TYR A 93 -5.26 0.31 11.49
N ALA A 94 -4.93 -0.69 10.69
CA ALA A 94 -5.48 -2.03 10.80
C ALA A 94 -4.39 -3.07 10.49
N THR A 95 -4.43 -4.19 11.20
CA THR A 95 -3.53 -5.33 10.96
C THR A 95 -4.36 -6.49 10.44
N ILE A 96 -3.99 -6.99 9.27
CA ILE A 96 -4.60 -8.13 8.60
C ILE A 96 -3.67 -9.32 8.80
N ALA A 97 -4.17 -10.38 9.44
CA ALA A 97 -3.51 -11.69 9.44
C ALA A 97 -3.83 -12.40 8.12
N ARG A 98 -2.80 -12.90 7.47
CA ARG A 98 -2.87 -13.65 6.23
C ARG A 98 -2.34 -15.06 6.45
N THR A 99 -3.17 -16.07 6.26
CA THR A 99 -2.78 -17.49 6.31
C THR A 99 -2.84 -18.08 4.93
N VAL A 100 -1.72 -18.56 4.44
CA VAL A 100 -1.55 -19.23 3.15
C VAL A 100 -0.84 -20.54 3.42
N ASP A 101 -1.48 -21.66 3.19
CA ASP A 101 -1.03 -23.00 3.56
C ASP A 101 -0.65 -23.06 5.04
N ALA A 102 0.60 -23.42 5.36
CA ALA A 102 1.12 -23.51 6.73
C ALA A 102 1.73 -22.19 7.24
N THR A 103 1.71 -21.12 6.44
CA THR A 103 2.37 -19.85 6.77
C THR A 103 1.34 -18.78 7.12
N THR A 104 1.55 -18.13 8.27
CA THR A 104 0.80 -16.91 8.63
C THR A 104 1.76 -15.74 8.67
N TYR A 105 1.36 -14.64 8.02
CA TYR A 105 2.05 -13.35 8.07
C TYR A 105 1.04 -12.23 8.31
N PHE A 106 1.53 -11.05 8.64
CA PHE A 106 0.70 -9.92 9.01
C PHE A 106 1.00 -8.73 8.10
N VAL A 107 -0.06 -8.05 7.67
CA VAL A 107 0.02 -6.79 6.93
C VAL A 107 -0.60 -5.71 7.79
N THR A 108 0.24 -4.80 8.30
CA THR A 108 -0.23 -3.65 9.06
C THR A 108 -0.29 -2.43 8.14
N ILE A 109 -1.51 -1.98 7.87
CA ILE A 109 -1.79 -0.77 7.09
C ILE A 109 -1.98 0.37 8.09
N LYS A 110 -1.21 1.44 7.94
CA LYS A 110 -1.29 2.65 8.77
C LYS A 110 -1.50 3.86 7.85
N TRP A 111 -2.24 4.85 8.31
CA TRP A 111 -2.54 6.05 7.54
C TRP A 111 -2.57 7.30 8.40
N GLU A 112 -2.42 8.45 7.75
CA GLU A 112 -2.63 9.78 8.33
C GLU A 112 -4.00 10.31 7.92
N GLY A 113 -4.52 11.23 8.72
CA GLY A 113 -5.77 11.92 8.41
C GLY A 113 -7.01 11.07 8.66
N ASN A 114 -8.05 11.41 7.92
CA ASN A 114 -9.40 10.86 8.12
C ASN A 114 -9.71 9.78 7.06
N ALA A 115 -9.21 8.56 7.31
CA ALA A 115 -9.46 7.43 6.41
C ALA A 115 -10.00 6.21 7.15
N THR A 116 -10.61 5.29 6.41
CA THR A 116 -11.21 4.07 6.94
C THR A 116 -10.86 2.88 6.06
N LEU A 117 -10.36 1.80 6.69
CA LEU A 117 -10.17 0.52 6.04
C LEU A 117 -11.38 -0.39 6.26
N LYS A 118 -11.88 -1.00 5.18
CA LYS A 118 -12.99 -1.96 5.22
C LYS A 118 -12.67 -3.17 4.37
N GLU A 119 -13.07 -4.36 4.81
CA GLU A 119 -13.18 -5.53 3.97
C GLU A 119 -14.44 -5.40 3.11
N VAL A 120 -14.31 -5.52 1.80
CA VAL A 120 -15.40 -5.37 0.82
C VAL A 120 -15.75 -6.67 0.10
N ALA A 121 -14.82 -7.62 0.12
CA ALA A 121 -15.00 -8.99 -0.35
C ALA A 121 -13.92 -9.88 0.29
N PRO A 122 -14.01 -11.21 0.20
CA PRO A 122 -12.96 -12.10 0.69
C PRO A 122 -11.58 -11.67 0.16
N HIS A 123 -10.62 -11.46 1.07
CA HIS A 123 -9.24 -11.05 0.76
C HIS A 123 -9.11 -9.70 0.03
N HIS A 124 -10.16 -8.88 0.04
CA HIS A 124 -10.20 -7.57 -0.59
C HIS A 124 -10.58 -6.50 0.43
N PHE A 125 -9.65 -5.61 0.71
CA PHE A 125 -9.81 -4.49 1.62
C PHE A 125 -9.66 -3.17 0.85
N THR A 126 -10.43 -2.16 1.24
CA THR A 126 -10.33 -0.82 0.66
C THR A 126 -10.05 0.21 1.75
N LEU A 127 -9.11 1.10 1.48
CA LEU A 127 -8.86 2.30 2.28
C LEU A 127 -9.45 3.49 1.55
N SER A 128 -10.37 4.18 2.17
CA SER A 128 -11.06 5.37 1.63
C SER A 128 -10.91 6.56 2.57
N THR A 129 -10.95 7.76 2.01
CA THR A 129 -10.90 9.02 2.76
C THR A 129 -11.91 10.00 2.19
N THR A 130 -12.28 11.02 2.97
CA THR A 130 -13.07 12.18 2.54
C THR A 130 -12.21 13.41 2.27
N ASP A 131 -10.89 13.26 2.36
CA ASP A 131 -9.92 14.31 2.06
C ASP A 131 -9.41 14.15 0.62
N ASP A 132 -8.84 15.20 0.02
CA ASP A 132 -8.20 15.15 -1.31
C ASP A 132 -6.79 14.58 -1.26
N LEU A 133 -6.27 14.29 -0.06
CA LEU A 133 -4.96 13.75 0.21
C LEU A 133 -5.07 12.50 1.09
N LEU A 134 -4.41 11.42 0.67
CA LEU A 134 -4.28 10.19 1.45
C LEU A 134 -2.81 9.78 1.51
N THR A 135 -2.29 9.60 2.72
CA THR A 135 -0.99 9.00 2.98
C THR A 135 -1.16 7.72 3.77
N PHE A 136 -0.47 6.67 3.36
CA PHE A 136 -0.50 5.39 4.06
C PHE A 136 0.79 4.61 3.89
N CYS A 137 0.99 3.62 4.76
CA CYS A 137 1.98 2.57 4.56
C CYS A 137 1.37 1.19 4.76
N ALA A 138 1.99 0.18 4.14
CA ALA A 138 1.72 -1.23 4.36
C ALA A 138 3.03 -1.93 4.76
N GLU A 139 3.06 -2.44 5.98
CA GLU A 139 4.21 -3.10 6.60
C GLU A 139 3.92 -4.60 6.72
N TYR A 140 4.85 -5.43 6.23
CA TYR A 140 4.74 -6.89 6.23
C TYR A 140 5.64 -7.49 7.31
N THR A 141 5.09 -8.40 8.12
CA THR A 141 5.84 -9.06 9.21
C THR A 141 5.43 -10.52 9.36
N LEU A 142 6.38 -11.39 9.75
CA LEU A 142 6.10 -12.80 10.08
C LEU A 142 5.54 -13.00 11.50
N ARG A 143 5.61 -11.98 12.33
CA ARG A 143 5.12 -12.03 13.71
C ARG A 143 4.10 -10.93 13.95
N GLN A 144 3.01 -11.29 14.62
CA GLN A 144 2.05 -10.29 15.05
C GLN A 144 2.69 -9.36 16.10
N ASN A 145 2.70 -8.08 15.79
CA ASN A 145 3.00 -7.09 16.81
C ASN A 145 1.75 -6.93 17.70
N ARG A 146 1.83 -7.37 18.94
CA ARG A 146 0.73 -7.28 19.93
C ARG A 146 0.61 -5.88 20.55
N MET A 147 1.61 -5.04 20.38
CA MET A 147 1.58 -3.65 20.82
C MET A 147 0.92 -2.79 19.75
N ARG A 148 0.29 -1.71 20.19
CA ARG A 148 -0.19 -0.68 19.26
C ARG A 148 0.99 -0.21 18.39
N PRO A 149 0.89 -0.27 17.05
CA PRO A 149 1.97 0.21 16.20
C PRO A 149 2.15 1.72 16.39
N ALA A 150 3.40 2.18 16.30
CA ALA A 150 3.68 3.60 16.25
C ALA A 150 2.93 4.25 15.08
N PRO A 151 2.45 5.49 15.22
CA PRO A 151 1.82 6.22 14.13
C PRO A 151 2.72 6.25 12.88
N PHE A 152 2.10 6.26 11.73
CA PHE A 152 2.81 6.50 10.49
C PHE A 152 2.93 8.00 10.26
N GLU A 153 4.11 8.45 9.89
CA GLU A 153 4.41 9.83 9.53
C GLU A 153 5.09 9.83 8.15
N TYR A 154 4.33 10.21 7.12
CA TYR A 154 4.81 10.17 5.73
C TYR A 154 6.10 10.98 5.54
N ASP A 155 6.15 12.20 6.04
CA ASP A 155 7.30 13.08 5.82
C ASP A 155 8.57 12.55 6.51
N GLN A 156 8.44 11.87 7.65
CA GLN A 156 9.54 11.20 8.32
C GLN A 156 10.03 10.00 7.49
N ALA A 157 9.12 9.16 7.01
CA ALA A 157 9.44 8.01 6.16
C ALA A 157 10.11 8.46 4.85
N HIS A 158 9.57 9.48 4.20
CA HIS A 158 10.11 10.04 2.96
C HIS A 158 11.52 10.61 3.15
N LYS A 159 11.76 11.39 4.22
CA LYS A 159 13.11 11.89 4.56
C LYS A 159 14.11 10.76 4.80
N ALA A 160 13.69 9.68 5.45
CA ALA A 160 14.54 8.51 5.68
C ALA A 160 14.97 7.84 4.37
N VAL A 161 14.04 7.67 3.43
CA VAL A 161 14.30 7.10 2.09
C VAL A 161 15.26 7.98 1.29
N LEU A 162 15.01 9.30 1.23
CA LEU A 162 15.88 10.26 0.55
C LEU A 162 17.31 10.29 1.10
N LYS A 163 17.50 9.90 2.35
CA LYS A 163 18.84 9.80 2.97
C LYS A 163 19.49 8.42 2.72
N ALA A 164 18.70 7.36 2.61
CA ALA A 164 19.19 5.99 2.52
C ALA A 164 19.68 5.65 1.11
N TRP A 165 18.93 5.99 0.07
CA TRP A 165 19.25 5.62 -1.31
C TRP A 165 20.55 6.23 -1.85
N PRO A 166 20.87 7.51 -1.67
CA PRO A 166 22.17 8.05 -2.08
C PRO A 166 23.35 7.33 -1.40
N ARG A 167 23.18 6.92 -0.13
CA ARG A 167 24.21 6.15 0.58
C ARG A 167 24.40 4.76 0.00
N PHE A 168 23.31 4.12 -0.44
CA PHE A 168 23.39 2.82 -1.13
C PHE A 168 24.17 2.96 -2.44
N TRP A 169 23.80 3.90 -3.30
CA TRP A 169 24.45 4.10 -4.60
C TRP A 169 25.93 4.52 -4.50
N LEU A 170 26.28 5.31 -3.47
CA LEU A 170 27.67 5.76 -3.24
C LEU A 170 28.59 4.65 -2.68
N LYS A 171 28.02 3.56 -2.16
CA LYS A 171 28.82 2.44 -1.65
C LYS A 171 29.11 1.37 -2.70
N GLY A 172 28.45 1.42 -3.83
CA GLY A 172 28.49 0.68 -5.10
C GLY A 172 29.07 -0.46 -5.39
#